data_93db29b830342a5bc9cb72a57eab8941
#
_entry.id   93db29b830342a5bc9cb72a57eab8941
#
_cell.length_a   1.000
_cell.length_b   1.000
_cell.length_c   1.000
_cell.angle_alpha   90.00
_cell.angle_beta   90.00
_cell.angle_gamma   90.00
#
_symmetry.space_group_name_H-M   'P 1'
#
loop_
_entity.id
_entity.type
_entity.pdbx_description
1 polymer ?
#
loop_
_entity_poly.entity_id
_entity_poly.type
_entity_poly.pdbx_seq_one_letter_code
_entity_poly.pdbx_strand_id
1 'polypeptide(L)'
;KSVKTAVAIAKACTMVNNMDCVISFRSSCWIEGMGNTRSYDDFATMLIAYDSRQHGISQLRLLGHIQVCGQTPEGLAFDAIMKDILDSANGKDAYFINFSDGMPYFDKYSGSMAHQHTKKQVKKMRNAGIKVLSYFINRTSAYETKYNSIFRTMYGKDAVTIDTDNIAAVAKSMNAKFLEVA
;
A
#
# COMPACT_ATOMS: atom_id res chain seq x y z
N LYS A 1 5.49 -12.34 -0.80
CA LYS A 1 5.31 -12.09 -2.25
C LYS A 1 5.31 -10.59 -2.53
N SER A 2 4.43 -9.77 -1.94
CA SER A 2 4.34 -8.31 -2.14
C SER A 2 5.66 -7.57 -1.99
N VAL A 3 6.51 -7.98 -1.04
CA VAL A 3 7.85 -7.41 -0.84
C VAL A 3 8.72 -7.55 -2.09
N LYS A 4 8.70 -8.73 -2.74
CA LYS A 4 9.48 -8.95 -3.98
C LYS A 4 9.02 -8.01 -5.10
N THR A 5 7.71 -7.80 -5.21
CA THR A 5 7.13 -6.87 -6.19
C THR A 5 7.54 -5.44 -5.88
N ALA A 6 7.44 -5.00 -4.61
CA ALA A 6 7.87 -3.67 -4.20
C ALA A 6 9.35 -3.43 -4.48
N VAL A 7 10.22 -4.41 -4.21
CA VAL A 7 11.65 -4.35 -4.55
C VAL A 7 11.88 -4.25 -6.05
N ALA A 8 11.13 -4.99 -6.87
CA ALA A 8 11.27 -4.92 -8.32
C ALA A 8 10.88 -3.54 -8.86
N ILE A 9 9.80 -2.96 -8.32
CA ILE A 9 9.36 -1.59 -8.64
C ILE A 9 10.43 -0.57 -8.26
N ALA A 10 10.95 -0.65 -7.03
CA ALA A 10 11.99 0.27 -6.58
C ALA A 10 13.24 0.20 -7.47
N LYS A 11 13.67 -1.00 -7.85
CA LYS A 11 14.77 -1.18 -8.81
C LYS A 11 14.47 -0.55 -10.17
N ALA A 12 13.25 -0.72 -10.68
CA ALA A 12 12.86 -0.09 -11.94
C ALA A 12 12.87 1.44 -11.85
N CYS A 13 12.40 2.02 -10.73
CA CYS A 13 12.43 3.47 -10.50
C CYS A 13 13.85 4.01 -10.51
N THR A 14 14.83 3.29 -9.96
CA THR A 14 16.24 3.75 -9.97
C THR A 14 16.88 3.74 -11.37
N MET A 15 16.26 3.12 -12.35
CA MET A 15 16.71 3.13 -13.74
C MET A 15 16.13 4.30 -14.56
N VAL A 16 15.21 5.06 -13.97
CA VAL A 16 14.54 6.19 -14.60
C VAL A 16 15.02 7.48 -13.94
N ASN A 17 15.48 8.43 -14.75
CA ASN A 17 15.89 9.74 -14.25
C ASN A 17 14.68 10.49 -13.66
N ASN A 18 14.92 11.20 -12.56
CA ASN A 18 13.90 12.01 -11.86
C ASN A 18 12.73 11.23 -11.25
N MET A 19 12.87 9.93 -11.02
CA MET A 19 11.89 9.12 -10.33
C MET A 19 12.41 8.67 -8.97
N ASP A 20 11.74 9.12 -7.91
CA ASP A 20 12.01 8.69 -6.54
C ASP A 20 11.05 7.59 -6.12
N CYS A 21 11.49 6.69 -5.26
CA CYS A 21 10.68 5.59 -4.75
C CYS A 21 10.79 5.47 -3.24
N VAL A 22 9.65 5.42 -2.58
CA VAL A 22 9.55 5.14 -1.14
C VAL A 22 8.75 3.86 -0.95
N ILE A 23 9.28 2.91 -0.19
CA ILE A 23 8.57 1.70 0.21
C ILE A 23 8.20 1.82 1.67
N SER A 24 6.91 1.71 1.95
CA SER A 24 6.39 1.67 3.31
C SER A 24 5.55 0.42 3.56
N PHE A 25 5.58 -0.04 4.81
CA PHE A 25 4.73 -1.12 5.30
C PHE A 25 3.78 -0.57 6.35
N ARG A 26 2.51 -0.93 6.23
CA ARG A 26 1.54 -0.73 7.28
C ARG A 26 1.42 -2.00 8.12
N SER A 27 1.27 -1.83 9.39
CA SER A 27 1.09 -2.91 10.35
C SER A 27 0.37 -2.39 11.58
N SER A 28 0.09 -3.27 12.50
CA SER A 28 -0.28 -2.93 13.86
C SER A 28 0.74 -3.53 14.81
N CYS A 29 0.94 -2.88 15.93
CA CYS A 29 1.82 -3.39 16.97
C CYS A 29 1.15 -3.26 18.33
N TRP A 30 1.57 -4.14 19.23
CA TRP A 30 1.22 -4.12 20.64
C TRP A 30 2.41 -3.66 21.46
N ILE A 31 2.16 -2.84 22.47
CA ILE A 31 3.21 -2.40 23.39
C ILE A 31 2.89 -2.94 24.78
N GLU A 32 3.77 -3.75 25.31
CA GLU A 32 3.66 -4.36 26.62
C GLU A 32 3.61 -3.28 27.71
N GLY A 33 2.59 -3.34 28.56
CA GLY A 33 2.43 -2.42 29.69
C GLY A 33 1.56 -1.17 29.43
N MET A 34 1.03 -0.96 28.22
CA MET A 34 0.17 0.17 27.89
C MET A 34 -1.34 -0.12 27.94
N GLY A 35 -1.77 -1.15 28.58
CA GLY A 35 -3.21 -1.43 28.72
C GLY A 35 -3.52 -2.60 29.63
N ASN A 36 -4.65 -2.51 30.32
CA ASN A 36 -5.16 -3.54 31.23
C ASN A 36 -5.91 -4.66 30.53
N THR A 37 -5.96 -4.66 29.21
CA THR A 37 -6.68 -5.66 28.42
C THR A 37 -5.76 -6.24 27.34
N ARG A 38 -5.88 -7.53 27.11
CA ARG A 38 -5.21 -8.29 26.06
C ARG A 38 -5.68 -7.86 24.66
N SER A 39 -5.62 -6.58 24.34
CA SER A 39 -5.83 -6.07 22.99
C SER A 39 -4.54 -6.29 22.23
N TYR A 40 -4.60 -7.10 21.19
CA TYR A 40 -3.41 -7.56 20.45
C TYR A 40 -2.78 -6.47 19.60
N ASP A 41 -3.45 -5.32 19.37
CA ASP A 41 -2.98 -4.27 18.48
C ASP A 41 -3.44 -2.90 19.00
N ASP A 42 -2.58 -2.22 19.74
CA ASP A 42 -2.89 -0.89 20.30
C ASP A 42 -2.58 0.24 19.32
N PHE A 43 -1.67 0.01 18.36
CA PHE A 43 -1.19 1.06 17.46
C PHE A 43 -1.18 0.61 16.00
N ALA A 44 -1.74 1.45 15.14
CA ALA A 44 -1.51 1.38 13.71
C ALA A 44 -0.14 2.03 13.40
N THR A 45 0.72 1.31 12.69
CA THR A 45 2.06 1.76 12.38
C THR A 45 2.29 1.85 10.89
N MET A 46 3.08 2.86 10.48
CA MET A 46 3.65 2.97 9.15
C MET A 46 5.16 2.97 9.27
N LEU A 47 5.79 1.97 8.69
CA LEU A 47 7.25 1.86 8.62
C LEU A 47 7.71 2.28 7.23
N ILE A 48 8.46 3.36 7.12
CA ILE A 48 9.22 3.69 5.91
C ILE A 48 10.46 2.79 5.88
N ALA A 49 10.42 1.79 5.02
CA ALA A 49 11.44 0.75 4.96
C ALA A 49 12.53 1.03 3.92
N TYR A 50 12.24 1.89 2.95
CA TYR A 50 13.20 2.33 1.93
C TYR A 50 12.79 3.69 1.37
N ASP A 51 13.75 4.55 1.19
CA ASP A 51 13.63 5.83 0.49
C ASP A 51 14.83 6.00 -0.45
N SER A 52 14.60 6.03 -1.75
CA SER A 52 15.66 6.13 -2.77
C SER A 52 16.49 7.40 -2.68
N ARG A 53 15.95 8.45 -2.06
CA ARG A 53 16.64 9.73 -1.86
C ARG A 53 17.67 9.67 -0.72
N GLN A 54 17.50 8.72 0.21
CA GLN A 54 18.32 8.58 1.41
C GLN A 54 19.22 7.35 1.35
N HIS A 55 18.82 6.32 0.62
CA HIS A 55 19.44 5.01 0.65
C HIS A 55 19.76 4.47 -0.73
N GLY A 56 20.94 3.89 -0.87
CA GLY A 56 21.32 3.17 -2.09
C GLY A 56 20.52 1.88 -2.28
N ILE A 57 20.50 1.38 -3.50
CA ILE A 57 19.74 0.17 -3.90
C ILE A 57 20.11 -1.08 -3.09
N SER A 58 21.31 -1.13 -2.52
CA SER A 58 21.76 -2.24 -1.66
C SER A 58 20.89 -2.43 -0.41
N GLN A 59 20.30 -1.36 0.10
CA GLN A 59 19.38 -1.39 1.26
C GLN A 59 18.11 -2.21 0.99
N LEU A 60 17.71 -2.36 -0.28
CA LEU A 60 16.56 -3.20 -0.64
C LEU A 60 16.71 -4.68 -0.24
N ARG A 61 17.95 -5.13 0.00
CA ARG A 61 18.21 -6.50 0.49
C ARG A 61 17.62 -6.72 1.89
N LEU A 62 17.60 -5.68 2.72
CA LEU A 62 17.08 -5.75 4.09
C LEU A 62 15.57 -6.00 4.11
N LEU A 63 14.84 -5.63 3.06
CA LEU A 63 13.41 -5.88 2.97
C LEU A 63 13.05 -7.37 2.97
N GLY A 64 13.98 -8.24 2.61
CA GLY A 64 13.80 -9.70 2.70
C GLY A 64 13.68 -10.22 4.13
N HIS A 65 14.14 -9.46 5.12
CA HIS A 65 14.10 -9.81 6.53
C HIS A 65 12.92 -9.20 7.28
N ILE A 66 12.15 -8.33 6.64
CA ILE A 66 10.97 -7.71 7.25
C ILE A 66 9.86 -8.75 7.36
N GLN A 67 9.46 -9.01 8.59
CA GLN A 67 8.25 -9.77 8.91
C GLN A 67 7.14 -8.76 9.18
N VAL A 68 6.14 -8.74 8.29
CA VAL A 68 4.93 -7.92 8.48
C VAL A 68 3.91 -8.81 9.19
N CYS A 69 3.48 -8.39 10.35
CA CYS A 69 2.47 -9.06 11.16
C CYS A 69 1.42 -8.04 11.60
N GLY A 70 0.39 -8.53 12.28
CA GLY A 70 -0.67 -7.68 12.82
C GLY A 70 -1.84 -7.46 11.86
N GLN A 71 -2.63 -6.46 12.18
CA GLN A 71 -3.86 -6.11 11.47
C GLN A 71 -3.58 -5.13 10.31
N THR A 72 -4.60 -4.87 9.50
CA THR A 72 -4.49 -4.04 8.30
C THR A 72 -5.25 -2.71 8.47
N PRO A 73 -4.67 -1.68 9.10
CA PRO A 73 -5.30 -0.37 9.32
C PRO A 73 -5.31 0.49 8.04
N GLU A 74 -5.90 0.00 6.95
CA GLU A 74 -5.65 0.49 5.60
C GLU A 74 -5.99 1.97 5.40
N GLY A 75 -7.23 2.37 5.61
CA GLY A 75 -7.64 3.77 5.45
C GLY A 75 -7.03 4.71 6.49
N LEU A 76 -6.75 4.21 7.70
CA LEU A 76 -6.05 4.98 8.74
C LEU A 76 -4.60 5.27 8.32
N ALA A 77 -3.92 4.27 7.77
CA ALA A 77 -2.57 4.42 7.23
C ALA A 77 -2.53 5.41 6.07
N PHE A 78 -3.55 5.41 5.20
CA PHE A 78 -3.62 6.36 4.08
C PHE A 78 -3.81 7.80 4.54
N ASP A 79 -4.63 8.03 5.55
CA ASP A 79 -4.81 9.37 6.13
C ASP A 79 -3.50 9.88 6.75
N ALA A 80 -2.77 9.00 7.44
CA ALA A 80 -1.51 9.34 8.09
C ALA A 80 -0.40 9.76 7.10
N ILE A 81 -0.24 9.02 5.98
CA ILE A 81 0.90 9.25 5.07
C ILE A 81 0.61 10.24 3.94
N MET A 82 -0.62 10.69 3.76
CA MET A 82 -1.01 11.51 2.62
C MET A 82 -0.19 12.82 2.54
N LYS A 83 0.03 13.46 3.68
CA LYS A 83 0.85 14.68 3.75
C LYS A 83 2.29 14.40 3.34
N ASP A 84 2.87 13.30 3.85
CA ASP A 84 4.26 12.93 3.55
C ASP A 84 4.46 12.60 2.07
N ILE A 85 3.46 12.01 1.40
CA ILE A 85 3.48 11.76 -0.04
C ILE A 85 3.54 13.10 -0.80
N LEU A 86 2.70 14.06 -0.46
CA LEU A 86 2.62 15.36 -1.12
C LEU A 86 3.90 16.17 -0.89
N ASP A 87 4.38 16.23 0.34
CA ASP A 87 5.62 16.93 0.71
C ASP A 87 6.84 16.30 -0.01
N SER A 88 6.84 14.97 -0.11
CA SER A 88 7.90 14.22 -0.81
C SER A 88 7.87 14.42 -2.32
N ALA A 89 6.70 14.59 -2.91
CA ALA A 89 6.56 14.81 -4.35
C ALA A 89 7.17 16.13 -4.80
N ASN A 90 7.15 17.16 -3.92
CA ASN A 90 7.78 18.45 -4.18
C ASN A 90 7.45 19.03 -5.56
N GLY A 91 6.17 19.03 -5.93
CA GLY A 91 5.67 19.50 -7.22
C GLY A 91 5.81 18.52 -8.39
N LYS A 92 6.38 17.34 -8.17
CA LYS A 92 6.39 16.23 -9.14
C LYS A 92 5.09 15.44 -9.08
N ASP A 93 4.83 14.65 -10.12
CA ASP A 93 3.75 13.66 -10.11
C ASP A 93 3.92 12.64 -8.98
N ALA A 94 2.89 12.48 -8.17
CA ALA A 94 2.87 11.51 -7.07
C ALA A 94 2.04 10.29 -7.43
N TYR A 95 2.64 9.11 -7.29
CA TYR A 95 1.98 7.82 -7.46
C TYR A 95 1.93 7.08 -6.13
N PHE A 96 0.75 6.65 -5.72
CA PHE A 96 0.56 5.78 -4.57
C PHE A 96 0.16 4.38 -5.03
N ILE A 97 1.06 3.43 -4.83
CA ILE A 97 0.86 2.03 -5.24
C ILE A 97 0.60 1.20 -3.99
N ASN A 98 -0.61 0.67 -3.87
CA ASN A 98 -1.04 -0.14 -2.74
C ASN A 98 -1.16 -1.62 -3.11
N PHE A 99 -0.68 -2.48 -2.23
CA PHE A 99 -0.90 -3.92 -2.28
C PHE A 99 -1.72 -4.34 -1.05
N SER A 100 -2.89 -4.94 -1.27
CA SER A 100 -3.82 -5.28 -0.19
C SER A 100 -4.52 -6.61 -0.46
N ASP A 101 -4.89 -7.31 0.60
CA ASP A 101 -5.79 -8.45 0.57
C ASP A 101 -7.29 -8.04 0.57
N GLY A 102 -7.56 -6.74 0.57
CA GLY A 102 -8.90 -6.17 0.45
C GLY A 102 -9.73 -6.14 1.74
N MET A 103 -9.12 -6.43 2.88
CA MET A 103 -9.84 -6.51 4.17
C MET A 103 -9.21 -5.54 5.19
N PRO A 104 -9.60 -4.24 5.18
CA PRO A 104 -9.18 -3.33 6.23
C PRO A 104 -9.78 -3.77 7.58
N TYR A 105 -8.88 -4.02 8.51
CA TYR A 105 -9.21 -4.46 9.85
C TYR A 105 -8.19 -3.94 10.88
N PHE A 106 -8.68 -3.26 11.93
CA PHE A 106 -7.86 -2.83 13.05
C PHE A 106 -8.76 -2.53 14.25
N ASP A 107 -8.68 -3.32 15.32
CA ASP A 107 -9.56 -3.20 16.50
C ASP A 107 -11.04 -3.04 16.09
N LYS A 108 -11.68 -1.94 16.45
CA LYS A 108 -13.07 -1.62 16.08
C LYS A 108 -13.21 -1.08 14.66
N TYR A 109 -12.11 -0.81 13.97
CA TYR A 109 -12.08 -0.36 12.59
C TYR A 109 -12.21 -1.54 11.64
N SER A 110 -13.45 -1.90 11.27
CA SER A 110 -13.72 -3.07 10.42
C SER A 110 -15.01 -2.94 9.62
N GLY A 111 -15.24 -3.90 8.72
CA GLY A 111 -16.47 -4.01 7.94
C GLY A 111 -16.80 -2.77 7.10
N SER A 112 -18.08 -2.46 6.95
CA SER A 112 -18.55 -1.37 6.08
C SER A 112 -17.97 -0.01 6.45
N MET A 113 -17.79 0.27 7.72
CA MET A 113 -17.21 1.53 8.20
C MET A 113 -15.77 1.69 7.72
N ALA A 114 -14.95 0.66 7.86
CA ALA A 114 -13.56 0.67 7.38
C ALA A 114 -13.47 0.77 5.85
N HIS A 115 -14.36 0.07 5.12
CA HIS A 115 -14.42 0.16 3.66
C HIS A 115 -14.78 1.59 3.19
N GLN A 116 -15.79 2.20 3.81
CA GLN A 116 -16.23 3.57 3.49
C GLN A 116 -15.11 4.59 3.81
N HIS A 117 -14.46 4.42 4.95
CA HIS A 117 -13.34 5.27 5.33
C HIS A 117 -12.18 5.14 4.34
N THR A 118 -11.75 3.92 4.00
CA THR A 118 -10.71 3.68 2.99
C THR A 118 -11.07 4.33 1.66
N LYS A 119 -12.31 4.15 1.18
CA LYS A 119 -12.81 4.81 -0.03
C LYS A 119 -12.70 6.33 0.04
N LYS A 120 -13.06 6.93 1.18
CA LYS A 120 -12.96 8.37 1.42
C LYS A 120 -11.51 8.85 1.34
N GLN A 121 -10.56 8.11 1.92
CA GLN A 121 -9.14 8.46 1.88
C GLN A 121 -8.57 8.33 0.45
N VAL A 122 -8.91 7.28 -0.29
CA VAL A 122 -8.55 7.15 -1.71
C VAL A 122 -9.07 8.34 -2.53
N LYS A 123 -10.32 8.76 -2.28
CA LYS A 123 -10.87 9.96 -2.93
C LYS A 123 -10.11 11.23 -2.56
N LYS A 124 -9.74 11.40 -1.28
CA LYS A 124 -8.93 12.55 -0.83
C LYS A 124 -7.57 12.57 -1.54
N MET A 125 -6.87 11.45 -1.61
CA MET A 125 -5.58 11.33 -2.32
C MET A 125 -5.71 11.77 -3.78
N ARG A 126 -6.71 11.27 -4.50
CA ARG A 126 -6.95 11.65 -5.90
C ARG A 126 -7.27 13.12 -6.07
N ASN A 127 -8.08 13.69 -5.18
CA ASN A 127 -8.40 15.12 -5.22
C ASN A 127 -7.18 15.99 -4.92
N ALA A 128 -6.20 15.46 -4.19
CA ALA A 128 -4.91 16.11 -3.94
C ALA A 128 -3.89 15.90 -5.07
N GLY A 129 -4.29 15.26 -6.19
CA GLY A 129 -3.43 15.01 -7.35
C GLY A 129 -2.60 13.74 -7.28
N ILE A 130 -2.75 12.92 -6.22
CA ILE A 130 -2.04 11.64 -6.11
C ILE A 130 -2.72 10.60 -7.01
N LYS A 131 -1.96 9.98 -7.89
CA LYS A 131 -2.40 8.90 -8.78
C LYS A 131 -2.38 7.58 -8.01
N VAL A 132 -3.57 7.08 -7.62
CA VAL A 132 -3.72 5.89 -6.78
C VAL A 132 -3.92 4.64 -7.63
N LEU A 133 -3.03 3.67 -7.48
CA LEU A 133 -3.08 2.33 -8.07
C LEU A 133 -3.19 1.31 -6.93
N SER A 134 -4.17 0.42 -6.99
CA SER A 134 -4.36 -0.56 -5.93
C SER A 134 -4.46 -1.97 -6.50
N TYR A 135 -3.61 -2.83 -5.99
CA TYR A 135 -3.49 -4.22 -6.38
C TYR A 135 -4.07 -5.13 -5.31
N PHE A 136 -5.11 -5.86 -5.70
CA PHE A 136 -5.67 -6.93 -4.87
C PHE A 136 -4.80 -8.17 -5.00
N ILE A 137 -4.24 -8.59 -3.86
CA ILE A 137 -3.43 -9.79 -3.77
C ILE A 137 -4.36 -10.97 -3.56
N ASN A 138 -4.63 -11.70 -4.62
CA ASN A 138 -5.49 -12.88 -4.53
C ASN A 138 -4.77 -14.04 -3.84
N ARG A 139 -5.44 -14.62 -2.84
CA ARG A 139 -5.22 -15.99 -2.39
C ARG A 139 -6.45 -16.77 -2.81
N THR A 140 -6.27 -17.73 -3.70
CA THR A 140 -7.31 -18.65 -4.17
C THR A 140 -8.18 -19.10 -2.99
N SER A 141 -9.37 -18.54 -2.84
CA SER A 141 -10.31 -18.91 -1.78
C SER A 141 -11.74 -18.82 -2.31
N ALA A 142 -12.63 -19.59 -1.71
CA ALA A 142 -14.07 -19.59 -2.02
C ALA A 142 -14.74 -18.19 -1.85
N TYR A 143 -14.06 -17.26 -1.21
CA TYR A 143 -14.53 -15.90 -0.94
C TYR A 143 -13.96 -14.82 -1.89
N GLU A 144 -13.19 -15.24 -2.89
CA GLU A 144 -12.50 -14.34 -3.82
C GLU A 144 -13.42 -13.29 -4.45
N THR A 145 -14.56 -13.71 -4.97
CA THR A 145 -15.52 -12.81 -5.64
C THR A 145 -16.02 -11.73 -4.69
N LYS A 146 -16.30 -12.08 -3.42
CA LYS A 146 -16.76 -11.14 -2.40
C LYS A 146 -15.69 -10.12 -2.06
N TYR A 147 -14.46 -10.57 -1.81
CA TYR A 147 -13.35 -9.67 -1.45
C TYR A 147 -12.94 -8.77 -2.60
N ASN A 148 -12.96 -9.28 -3.82
CA ASN A 148 -12.71 -8.47 -5.02
C ASN A 148 -13.77 -7.39 -5.20
N SER A 149 -15.04 -7.69 -4.95
CA SER A 149 -16.14 -6.71 -5.01
C SER A 149 -15.95 -5.61 -3.95
N ILE A 150 -15.60 -5.97 -2.72
CA ILE A 150 -15.31 -5.01 -1.65
C ILE A 150 -14.11 -4.14 -2.04
N PHE A 151 -13.04 -4.74 -2.52
CA PHE A 151 -11.85 -4.03 -2.98
C PHE A 151 -12.16 -3.02 -4.09
N ARG A 152 -12.94 -3.43 -5.09
CA ARG A 152 -13.41 -2.53 -6.15
C ARG A 152 -14.29 -1.40 -5.63
N THR A 153 -15.06 -1.63 -4.56
CA THR A 153 -15.85 -0.58 -3.92
C THR A 153 -14.97 0.49 -3.27
N MET A 154 -13.84 0.11 -2.69
CA MET A 154 -12.89 1.03 -2.07
C MET A 154 -12.08 1.82 -3.10
N TYR A 155 -11.56 1.15 -4.12
CA TYR A 155 -10.56 1.71 -5.04
C TYR A 155 -11.11 2.10 -6.43
N GLY A 156 -12.30 1.63 -6.78
CA GLY A 156 -12.96 1.96 -8.05
C GLY A 156 -12.27 1.33 -9.26
N LYS A 157 -12.19 2.10 -10.35
CA LYS A 157 -11.64 1.65 -11.64
C LYS A 157 -10.15 1.27 -11.61
N ASP A 158 -9.41 1.79 -10.65
CA ASP A 158 -7.96 1.55 -10.49
C ASP A 158 -7.66 0.35 -9.57
N ALA A 159 -8.72 -0.40 -9.21
CA ALA A 159 -8.59 -1.67 -8.53
C ALA A 159 -8.21 -2.78 -9.52
N VAL A 160 -7.03 -3.34 -9.38
CA VAL A 160 -6.52 -4.41 -10.24
C VAL A 160 -6.31 -5.67 -9.42
N THR A 161 -6.88 -6.79 -9.86
CA THR A 161 -6.58 -8.10 -9.26
C THR A 161 -5.32 -8.65 -9.90
N ILE A 162 -4.35 -9.05 -9.09
CA ILE A 162 -3.09 -9.59 -9.56
C ILE A 162 -2.79 -10.95 -8.92
N ASP A 163 -2.18 -11.79 -9.73
CA ASP A 163 -1.42 -12.92 -9.21
C ASP A 163 -0.01 -12.42 -8.87
N THR A 164 0.32 -12.45 -7.58
CA THR A 164 1.63 -11.99 -7.08
C THR A 164 2.80 -12.88 -7.49
N ASP A 165 2.54 -14.03 -8.08
CA ASP A 165 3.57 -14.89 -8.66
C ASP A 165 3.94 -14.44 -10.08
N ASN A 166 3.10 -13.61 -10.72
CA ASN A 166 3.33 -13.04 -12.04
C ASN A 166 3.77 -11.56 -11.97
N ILE A 167 5.02 -11.33 -11.60
CA ILE A 167 5.61 -9.99 -11.51
C ILE A 167 5.56 -9.25 -12.87
N ALA A 168 5.65 -9.98 -13.99
CA ALA A 168 5.57 -9.38 -15.32
C ALA A 168 4.18 -8.77 -15.60
N ALA A 169 3.10 -9.42 -15.14
CA ALA A 169 1.75 -8.88 -15.27
C ALA A 169 1.56 -7.59 -14.43
N VAL A 170 2.16 -7.56 -13.24
CA VAL A 170 2.17 -6.35 -12.41
C VAL A 170 2.89 -5.21 -13.12
N ALA A 171 4.11 -5.46 -13.61
CA ALA A 171 4.91 -4.47 -14.33
C ALA A 171 4.18 -3.96 -15.58
N LYS A 172 3.54 -4.84 -16.35
CA LYS A 172 2.75 -4.46 -17.52
C LYS A 172 1.56 -3.56 -17.15
N SER A 173 0.82 -3.90 -16.09
CA SER A 173 -0.32 -3.09 -15.65
C SER A 173 0.11 -1.72 -15.12
N MET A 174 1.25 -1.65 -14.43
CA MET A 174 1.83 -0.39 -13.99
C MET A 174 2.26 0.48 -15.17
N ASN A 175 3.00 -0.08 -16.15
CA ASN A 175 3.40 0.65 -17.35
C ASN A 175 2.20 1.21 -18.09
N ALA A 176 1.13 0.41 -18.27
CA ALA A 176 -0.09 0.91 -18.89
C ALA A 176 -0.65 2.13 -18.15
N LYS A 177 -0.65 2.11 -16.81
CA LYS A 177 -1.13 3.24 -15.99
C LYS A 177 -0.20 4.45 -16.03
N PHE A 178 1.09 4.27 -16.10
CA PHE A 178 2.03 5.39 -16.29
C PHE A 178 1.86 6.05 -17.66
N LEU A 179 1.63 5.26 -18.72
CA LEU A 179 1.42 5.78 -20.07
C LEU A 179 0.04 6.43 -20.29
N GLU A 180 -1.00 6.05 -19.52
CA GLU A 180 -2.31 6.73 -19.56
C GLU A 180 -2.24 8.19 -19.07
N VAL A 181 -1.16 8.58 -18.45
CA VAL A 181 -1.01 9.85 -17.73
C VAL A 181 0.15 10.70 -18.26
N ALA A 182 0.99 10.13 -19.10
CA ALA A 182 2.05 10.83 -19.82
C ALA A 182 1.52 11.47 -21.10
#